data_6241fdae293f016b0e901f7ca1213a3e
#
_entry.id   6241fdae293f016b0e901f7ca1213a3e
#
_cell.length_a   1.000
_cell.length_b   1.000
_cell.length_c   1.000
_cell.angle_alpha   90.00
_cell.angle_beta   90.00
_cell.angle_gamma   90.00
#
_symmetry.space_group_name_H-M   'P 1'
#
loop_
_entity.id
_entity.type
_entity.pdbx_description
1 polymer ?
#
loop_
_entity_poly.entity_id
_entity_poly.type
_entity_poly.pdbx_seq_one_letter_code
_entity_poly.pdbx_strand_id
1 'polypeptide(L)'
;MKRIGAALLCALVFICVSAGPTYADIYVRRGPDGTLHFSNCPMGTQWKLYARETPRRYPQYQYRRNISTKTPVQFETMINSIANDQGMNPTVIKSIIAVESGYDPYARSSKGAMGLMQLMPETAQDLGVADPWDPMENITAGTKFFSYLLRKYNGNLTKALAAYNAGPAVVDAYNGIPPYQETEDYVRNVLARIYGGGYARE
;
A
#
# COMPACT_ATOMS: atom_id res chain seq x y z
N MET A 1 -21.00 68.75 6.90
CA MET A 1 -19.83 67.87 6.52
C MET A 1 -20.17 66.47 6.90
N LYS A 2 -20.65 65.67 5.96
CA LYS A 2 -21.00 64.24 6.18
C LYS A 2 -19.95 63.40 5.45
N ARG A 3 -19.17 62.58 6.18
CA ARG A 3 -18.22 61.62 5.63
C ARG A 3 -18.98 60.34 5.34
N ILE A 4 -19.03 59.94 4.07
CA ILE A 4 -19.57 58.69 3.59
C ILE A 4 -18.41 57.69 3.61
N GLY A 5 -18.48 56.71 4.52
CA GLY A 5 -17.55 55.58 4.55
C GLY A 5 -17.92 54.55 3.49
N ALA A 6 -17.02 54.32 2.56
CA ALA A 6 -17.15 53.24 1.61
C ALA A 6 -16.77 51.90 2.26
N ALA A 7 -17.73 51.01 2.43
CA ALA A 7 -17.49 49.66 2.84
C ALA A 7 -17.06 48.84 1.62
N LEU A 8 -15.80 48.36 1.64
CA LEU A 8 -15.26 47.47 0.63
C LEU A 8 -15.73 46.03 0.94
N LEU A 9 -16.65 45.55 0.13
CA LEU A 9 -17.17 44.17 0.21
C LEU A 9 -16.19 43.26 -0.55
N CYS A 10 -15.26 42.58 0.17
CA CYS A 10 -14.44 41.53 -0.40
C CYS A 10 -15.28 40.26 -0.65
N ALA A 11 -15.70 40.05 -1.89
CA ALA A 11 -16.29 38.80 -2.31
C ALA A 11 -15.19 37.74 -2.45
N LEU A 12 -15.10 36.84 -1.49
CA LEU A 12 -14.31 35.60 -1.59
C LEU A 12 -14.96 34.67 -2.58
N VAL A 13 -14.43 34.63 -3.80
CA VAL A 13 -14.81 33.60 -4.80
C VAL A 13 -14.14 32.30 -4.40
N PHE A 14 -14.92 31.39 -3.80
CA PHE A 14 -14.50 29.99 -3.63
C PHE A 14 -14.51 29.33 -5.01
N ILE A 15 -13.33 29.20 -5.63
CA ILE A 15 -13.15 28.34 -6.79
C ILE A 15 -13.11 26.91 -6.25
N CYS A 16 -14.25 26.20 -6.33
CA CYS A 16 -14.29 24.75 -6.22
C CYS A 16 -13.49 24.18 -7.41
N VAL A 17 -12.22 23.91 -7.22
CA VAL A 17 -11.44 23.07 -8.13
C VAL A 17 -11.93 21.65 -7.90
N SER A 18 -12.81 21.16 -8.78
CA SER A 18 -13.13 19.74 -8.85
C SER A 18 -11.83 19.02 -9.22
N ALA A 19 -11.20 18.38 -8.25
CA ALA A 19 -10.08 17.50 -8.50
C ALA A 19 -10.63 16.26 -9.26
N GLY A 20 -10.59 16.33 -10.58
CA GLY A 20 -10.75 15.15 -11.42
C GLY A 20 -9.60 14.19 -11.18
N PRO A 21 -9.71 12.92 -11.58
CA PRO A 21 -8.64 11.95 -11.40
C PRO A 21 -7.37 12.48 -12.06
N THR A 22 -6.36 12.76 -11.26
CA THR A 22 -5.04 13.19 -11.73
C THR A 22 -4.32 11.97 -12.25
N TYR A 23 -4.31 11.82 -13.58
CA TYR A 23 -3.44 10.84 -14.25
C TYR A 23 -2.01 11.36 -14.22
N ALA A 24 -1.06 10.52 -13.82
CA ALA A 24 0.37 10.86 -13.82
C ALA A 24 0.97 10.63 -15.22
N ASP A 25 0.60 11.49 -16.19
CA ASP A 25 1.24 11.48 -17.50
C ASP A 25 2.74 11.76 -17.34
N ILE A 26 3.60 11.04 -18.06
CA ILE A 26 5.05 11.25 -18.08
C ILE A 26 5.39 12.11 -19.27
N TYR A 27 6.09 13.19 -19.02
CA TYR A 27 6.59 14.11 -20.03
C TYR A 27 8.10 13.99 -20.16
N VAL A 28 8.61 14.28 -21.34
CA VAL A 28 10.05 14.28 -21.65
C VAL A 28 10.46 15.61 -22.26
N ARG A 29 11.63 16.09 -21.88
CA ARG A 29 12.35 17.16 -22.61
C ARG A 29 13.80 16.74 -22.84
N ARG A 30 14.38 17.28 -23.91
CA ARG A 30 15.82 17.13 -24.16
C ARG A 30 16.56 18.38 -23.65
N GLY A 31 17.58 18.18 -22.82
CA GLY A 31 18.50 19.23 -22.40
C GLY A 31 19.41 19.69 -23.52
N PRO A 32 20.13 20.82 -23.36
CA PRO A 32 21.08 21.35 -24.34
C PRO A 32 22.23 20.39 -24.63
N ASP A 33 22.59 19.57 -23.68
CA ASP A 33 23.62 18.53 -23.75
C ASP A 33 23.12 17.20 -24.35
N GLY A 34 21.86 17.18 -24.82
CA GLY A 34 21.22 15.98 -25.37
C GLY A 34 20.59 15.04 -24.33
N THR A 35 20.78 15.30 -23.03
CA THR A 35 20.21 14.48 -21.93
C THR A 35 18.68 14.52 -21.96
N LEU A 36 18.06 13.36 -21.70
CA LEU A 36 16.61 13.27 -21.58
C LEU A 36 16.19 13.45 -20.12
N HIS A 37 15.32 14.43 -19.87
CA HIS A 37 14.71 14.64 -18.58
C HIS A 37 13.26 14.18 -18.62
N PHE A 38 12.82 13.46 -17.58
CA PHE A 38 11.44 13.00 -17.42
C PHE A 38 10.79 13.68 -16.22
N SER A 39 9.50 14.02 -16.32
CA SER A 39 8.73 14.64 -15.24
C SER A 39 7.25 14.26 -15.38
N ASN A 40 6.59 14.08 -14.25
CA ASN A 40 5.13 13.98 -14.18
C ASN A 40 4.45 15.33 -13.91
N CYS A 41 5.24 16.39 -13.70
CA CYS A 41 4.77 17.74 -13.46
C CYS A 41 5.57 18.72 -14.36
N PRO A 42 5.30 18.78 -15.69
CA PRO A 42 6.03 19.61 -16.62
C PRO A 42 5.70 21.08 -16.39
N MET A 43 6.76 21.92 -16.30
CA MET A 43 6.62 23.38 -16.30
C MET A 43 7.19 23.96 -17.59
N GLY A 44 6.33 24.62 -18.38
CA GLY A 44 6.70 25.27 -19.65
C GLY A 44 6.46 24.43 -20.89
N THR A 45 6.64 25.05 -22.08
CA THR A 45 6.27 24.50 -23.38
C THR A 45 7.26 23.50 -24.00
N GLN A 46 8.42 23.31 -23.34
CA GLN A 46 9.49 22.45 -23.83
C GLN A 46 9.26 20.94 -23.59
N TRP A 47 8.26 20.60 -22.82
CA TRP A 47 7.94 19.24 -22.44
C TRP A 47 6.99 18.61 -23.45
N LYS A 48 7.29 17.41 -23.89
CA LYS A 48 6.43 16.60 -24.75
C LYS A 48 5.89 15.43 -23.97
N LEU A 49 4.63 15.08 -24.18
CA LEU A 49 4.06 13.86 -23.60
C LEU A 49 4.86 12.64 -24.10
N TYR A 50 5.45 11.90 -23.19
CA TYR A 50 6.22 10.67 -23.47
C TYR A 50 5.36 9.43 -23.30
N ALA A 51 4.63 9.35 -22.19
CA ALA A 51 3.72 8.27 -21.91
C ALA A 51 2.47 8.82 -21.22
N ARG A 52 1.32 8.42 -21.70
CA ARG A 52 0.05 8.67 -21.02
C ARG A 52 -0.23 7.49 -20.10
N GLU A 53 -0.45 7.78 -18.84
CA GLU A 53 -1.02 6.78 -17.95
C GLU A 53 -2.45 6.49 -18.39
N THR A 54 -2.61 5.52 -19.30
CA THR A 54 -3.95 4.94 -19.45
C THR A 54 -4.29 4.32 -18.12
N PRO A 55 -5.51 4.57 -17.55
CA PRO A 55 -5.95 3.82 -16.41
C PRO A 55 -5.82 2.35 -16.83
N ARG A 56 -4.74 1.70 -16.39
CA ARG A 56 -4.77 0.25 -16.40
C ARG A 56 -6.01 -0.03 -15.56
N ARG A 57 -7.06 -0.55 -16.19
CA ARG A 57 -7.99 -1.42 -15.49
C ARG A 57 -7.07 -2.51 -14.97
N TYR A 58 -6.48 -2.25 -13.76
CA TYR A 58 -6.00 -3.36 -12.99
C TYR A 58 -7.18 -4.32 -13.03
N PRO A 59 -6.97 -5.60 -13.50
CA PRO A 59 -8.04 -6.57 -13.35
C PRO A 59 -8.44 -6.34 -11.91
N GLN A 60 -9.66 -5.84 -11.73
CA GLN A 60 -10.22 -5.66 -10.40
C GLN A 60 -9.84 -6.97 -9.75
N TYR A 61 -8.89 -6.94 -8.82
CA TYR A 61 -8.69 -8.04 -7.94
C TYR A 61 -10.09 -8.24 -7.43
N GLN A 62 -10.81 -9.13 -8.11
CA GLN A 62 -12.11 -9.55 -7.63
C GLN A 62 -11.73 -10.23 -6.35
N TYR A 63 -11.69 -9.41 -5.31
CA TYR A 63 -11.62 -9.85 -3.94
C TYR A 63 -12.74 -10.87 -3.85
N ARG A 64 -12.36 -12.13 -4.09
CA ARG A 64 -13.33 -13.22 -4.11
C ARG A 64 -14.01 -13.12 -2.76
N ARG A 65 -15.29 -12.74 -2.79
CA ARG A 65 -16.18 -12.66 -1.63
C ARG A 65 -16.23 -13.96 -0.78
N ASN A 66 -15.40 -14.92 -1.11
CA ASN A 66 -15.27 -16.25 -0.47
C ASN A 66 -13.91 -16.47 0.19
N ILE A 67 -13.17 -15.42 0.60
CA ILE A 67 -12.04 -15.69 1.47
C ILE A 67 -12.62 -16.14 2.81
N SER A 68 -12.35 -17.40 3.16
CA SER A 68 -12.72 -17.97 4.45
C SER A 68 -12.36 -16.98 5.56
N THR A 69 -13.33 -16.59 6.37
CA THR A 69 -13.10 -15.73 7.55
C THR A 69 -12.36 -16.49 8.65
N LYS A 70 -12.26 -17.81 8.52
CA LYS A 70 -11.61 -18.70 9.48
C LYS A 70 -10.22 -19.09 8.99
N THR A 71 -9.24 -18.97 9.87
CA THR A 71 -7.90 -19.53 9.66
C THR A 71 -8.03 -21.05 9.53
N PRO A 72 -7.46 -21.67 8.48
CA PRO A 72 -7.44 -23.13 8.40
C PRO A 72 -6.73 -23.72 9.61
N VAL A 73 -7.31 -24.77 10.19
CA VAL A 73 -6.83 -25.42 11.43
C VAL A 73 -5.34 -25.79 11.32
N GLN A 74 -4.91 -26.24 10.15
CA GLN A 74 -3.51 -26.61 9.88
C GLN A 74 -2.49 -25.46 10.09
N PHE A 75 -2.89 -24.20 9.90
CA PHE A 75 -2.01 -23.04 10.07
C PHE A 75 -2.21 -22.35 11.41
N GLU A 76 -3.29 -22.63 12.13
CA GLU A 76 -3.66 -21.87 13.32
C GLU A 76 -2.61 -21.97 14.43
N THR A 77 -2.19 -23.19 14.77
CA THR A 77 -1.17 -23.43 15.80
C THR A 77 0.18 -22.83 15.40
N MET A 78 0.58 -23.03 14.14
CA MET A 78 1.83 -22.48 13.60
C MET A 78 1.86 -20.95 13.67
N ILE A 79 0.82 -20.28 13.18
CA ILE A 79 0.73 -18.81 13.20
C ILE A 79 0.74 -18.30 14.65
N ASN A 80 -0.01 -18.93 15.55
CA ASN A 80 -0.04 -18.53 16.95
C ASN A 80 1.35 -18.64 17.60
N SER A 81 2.07 -19.75 17.38
CA SER A 81 3.42 -19.94 17.92
C SER A 81 4.38 -18.89 17.38
N ILE A 82 4.49 -18.76 16.04
CA ILE A 82 5.41 -17.81 15.40
C ILE A 82 5.12 -16.36 15.82
N ALA A 83 3.86 -15.98 15.86
CA ALA A 83 3.48 -14.63 16.24
C ALA A 83 3.86 -14.34 17.70
N ASN A 84 3.56 -15.26 18.62
CA ASN A 84 3.91 -15.10 20.04
C ASN A 84 5.42 -15.05 20.26
N ASP A 85 6.19 -15.92 19.60
CA ASP A 85 7.65 -15.95 19.69
C ASP A 85 8.29 -14.63 19.22
N GLN A 86 7.62 -13.92 18.31
CA GLN A 86 8.08 -12.64 17.80
C GLN A 86 7.40 -11.42 18.45
N GLY A 87 6.62 -11.63 19.51
CA GLY A 87 5.90 -10.56 20.23
C GLY A 87 4.79 -9.90 19.41
N MET A 88 4.24 -10.62 18.43
CA MET A 88 3.18 -10.12 17.55
C MET A 88 1.82 -10.67 17.95
N ASN A 89 0.78 -9.87 17.73
CA ASN A 89 -0.59 -10.35 17.90
C ASN A 89 -0.96 -11.34 16.77
N PRO A 90 -1.30 -12.61 17.09
CA PRO A 90 -1.65 -13.61 16.08
C PRO A 90 -2.80 -13.17 15.15
N THR A 91 -3.77 -12.37 15.65
CA THR A 91 -4.88 -11.86 14.84
C THR A 91 -4.39 -10.96 13.70
N VAL A 92 -3.36 -10.16 13.94
CA VAL A 92 -2.74 -9.31 12.91
C VAL A 92 -2.12 -10.18 11.82
N ILE A 93 -1.32 -11.18 12.19
CA ILE A 93 -0.65 -12.06 11.22
C ILE A 93 -1.66 -12.89 10.43
N LYS A 94 -2.67 -13.45 11.10
CA LYS A 94 -3.79 -14.16 10.44
C LYS A 94 -4.50 -13.25 9.42
N SER A 95 -4.72 -11.98 9.76
CA SER A 95 -5.38 -11.02 8.87
C SER A 95 -4.54 -10.67 7.65
N ILE A 96 -3.22 -10.52 7.81
CA ILE A 96 -2.27 -10.32 6.72
C ILE A 96 -2.31 -11.53 5.78
N ILE A 97 -2.09 -12.73 6.27
CA ILE A 97 -2.08 -13.98 5.47
C ILE A 97 -3.40 -14.14 4.69
N ALA A 98 -4.52 -13.85 5.35
CA ALA A 98 -5.83 -13.94 4.72
C ALA A 98 -5.99 -12.98 3.54
N VAL A 99 -5.40 -11.78 3.61
CA VAL A 99 -5.46 -10.78 2.52
C VAL A 99 -4.42 -11.08 1.45
N GLU A 100 -3.21 -11.51 1.83
CA GLU A 100 -2.12 -11.77 0.90
C GLU A 100 -2.38 -12.99 0.00
N SER A 101 -2.73 -14.11 0.60
CA SER A 101 -2.83 -15.39 -0.12
C SER A 101 -4.18 -16.11 0.02
N GLY A 102 -5.06 -15.65 0.93
CA GLY A 102 -6.23 -16.42 1.31
C GLY A 102 -5.87 -17.78 1.94
N TYR A 103 -4.70 -17.89 2.57
CA TYR A 103 -4.10 -19.10 3.12
C TYR A 103 -3.67 -20.14 2.07
N ASP A 104 -3.41 -19.75 0.83
CA ASP A 104 -2.79 -20.61 -0.17
C ASP A 104 -1.25 -20.56 -0.04
N PRO A 105 -0.58 -21.63 0.40
CA PRO A 105 0.87 -21.65 0.56
C PRO A 105 1.62 -21.57 -0.78
N TYR A 106 0.96 -21.86 -1.90
CA TYR A 106 1.53 -21.81 -3.24
C TYR A 106 1.08 -20.57 -4.03
N ALA A 107 0.47 -19.59 -3.36
CA ALA A 107 0.04 -18.37 -4.00
C ALA A 107 1.21 -17.62 -4.60
N ARG A 108 1.10 -17.23 -5.87
CA ARG A 108 2.08 -16.41 -6.58
C ARG A 108 1.40 -15.21 -7.23
N SER A 109 1.89 -14.02 -6.93
CA SER A 109 1.38 -12.81 -7.58
C SER A 109 1.99 -12.63 -8.99
N SER A 110 1.36 -11.78 -9.80
CA SER A 110 1.91 -11.38 -11.11
C SER A 110 3.24 -10.63 -11.00
N LYS A 111 3.52 -10.03 -9.83
CA LYS A 111 4.77 -9.33 -9.51
C LYS A 111 5.85 -10.28 -8.94
N GLY A 112 5.53 -11.54 -8.74
CA GLY A 112 6.46 -12.56 -8.24
C GLY A 112 6.47 -12.77 -6.73
N ALA A 113 5.56 -12.14 -5.97
CA ALA A 113 5.42 -12.42 -4.55
C ALA A 113 4.97 -13.86 -4.29
N MET A 114 5.45 -14.49 -3.21
CA MET A 114 5.37 -15.94 -3.00
C MET A 114 4.84 -16.30 -1.62
N GLY A 115 4.01 -17.35 -1.57
CA GLY A 115 3.58 -18.04 -0.36
C GLY A 115 2.53 -17.30 0.46
N LEU A 116 2.34 -17.77 1.69
CA LEU A 116 1.27 -17.33 2.59
C LEU A 116 1.27 -15.84 2.89
N MET A 117 2.44 -15.24 3.09
CA MET A 117 2.61 -13.82 3.39
C MET A 117 3.14 -13.02 2.19
N GLN A 118 3.12 -13.59 0.98
CA GLN A 118 3.46 -12.95 -0.29
C GLN A 118 4.80 -12.20 -0.23
N LEU A 119 5.86 -12.92 0.12
CA LEU A 119 7.21 -12.34 0.13
C LEU A 119 7.72 -12.13 -1.28
N MET A 120 8.20 -10.93 -1.57
CA MET A 120 8.94 -10.66 -2.81
C MET A 120 10.26 -11.42 -2.80
N PRO A 121 10.77 -11.88 -3.96
CA PRO A 121 12.00 -12.66 -4.05
C PRO A 121 13.20 -12.01 -3.33
N GLU A 122 13.39 -10.71 -3.51
CA GLU A 122 14.45 -9.95 -2.84
C GLU A 122 14.27 -9.95 -1.31
N THR A 123 13.04 -9.71 -0.86
CA THR A 123 12.73 -9.73 0.58
C THR A 123 12.94 -11.12 1.19
N ALA A 124 12.55 -12.18 0.48
CA ALA A 124 12.79 -13.55 0.93
C ALA A 124 14.28 -13.86 1.05
N GLN A 125 15.08 -13.43 0.08
CA GLN A 125 16.54 -13.56 0.10
C GLN A 125 17.17 -12.79 1.27
N ASP A 126 16.79 -11.54 1.48
CA ASP A 126 17.30 -10.68 2.56
C ASP A 126 16.97 -11.25 3.96
N LEU A 127 15.85 -11.96 4.06
CA LEU A 127 15.40 -12.61 5.30
C LEU A 127 15.96 -14.02 5.48
N GLY A 128 16.70 -14.54 4.49
CA GLY A 128 17.33 -15.86 4.56
C GLY A 128 16.35 -17.01 4.37
N VAL A 129 15.25 -16.81 3.65
CA VAL A 129 14.24 -17.84 3.33
C VAL A 129 14.82 -18.78 2.26
N ALA A 130 14.93 -20.06 2.57
CA ALA A 130 15.42 -21.06 1.65
C ALA A 130 14.31 -21.55 0.70
N ASP A 131 13.12 -21.78 1.23
CA ASP A 131 11.93 -22.17 0.48
C ASP A 131 10.76 -21.23 0.81
N PRO A 132 10.43 -20.25 -0.06
CA PRO A 132 9.31 -19.33 0.17
C PRO A 132 7.93 -20.00 0.10
N TRP A 133 7.85 -21.26 -0.31
CA TRP A 133 6.63 -22.06 -0.34
C TRP A 133 6.44 -22.92 0.93
N ASP A 134 7.50 -23.07 1.73
CA ASP A 134 7.37 -23.69 3.04
C ASP A 134 6.61 -22.75 3.99
N PRO A 135 5.48 -23.21 4.56
CA PRO A 135 4.65 -22.38 5.43
C PRO A 135 5.38 -21.83 6.65
N MET A 136 6.27 -22.63 7.26
CA MET A 136 6.99 -22.25 8.47
C MET A 136 7.98 -21.12 8.15
N GLU A 137 8.78 -21.29 7.09
CA GLU A 137 9.77 -20.29 6.68
C GLU A 137 9.08 -19.00 6.24
N ASN A 138 8.04 -19.09 5.42
CA ASN A 138 7.33 -17.94 4.89
C ASN A 138 6.65 -17.12 5.99
N ILE A 139 5.91 -17.76 6.90
CA ILE A 139 5.24 -17.07 8.02
C ILE A 139 6.27 -16.48 8.99
N THR A 140 7.36 -17.21 9.28
CA THR A 140 8.41 -16.72 10.19
C THR A 140 9.07 -15.46 9.64
N ALA A 141 9.48 -15.48 8.38
CA ALA A 141 10.12 -14.36 7.72
C ALA A 141 9.17 -13.17 7.53
N GLY A 142 7.96 -13.42 7.05
CA GLY A 142 6.94 -12.38 6.88
C GLY A 142 6.56 -11.71 8.18
N THR A 143 6.39 -12.48 9.26
CA THR A 143 6.12 -11.94 10.60
C THR A 143 7.29 -11.11 11.11
N LYS A 144 8.54 -11.56 10.92
CA LYS A 144 9.76 -10.82 11.28
C LYS A 144 9.85 -9.49 10.53
N PHE A 145 9.55 -9.50 9.23
CA PHE A 145 9.54 -8.28 8.42
C PHE A 145 8.45 -7.32 8.88
N PHE A 146 7.23 -7.81 9.10
CA PHE A 146 6.15 -6.97 9.59
C PHE A 146 6.43 -6.40 10.99
N SER A 147 6.99 -7.19 11.90
CA SER A 147 7.44 -6.75 13.22
C SER A 147 8.50 -5.63 13.12
N TYR A 148 9.43 -5.74 12.18
CA TYR A 148 10.38 -4.67 11.89
C TYR A 148 9.68 -3.38 11.44
N LEU A 149 8.74 -3.47 10.50
CA LEU A 149 7.98 -2.32 10.02
C LEU A 149 7.15 -1.68 11.14
N LEU A 150 6.52 -2.47 11.98
CA LEU A 150 5.75 -1.94 13.12
C LEU A 150 6.63 -1.16 14.09
N ARG A 151 7.83 -1.64 14.37
CA ARG A 151 8.83 -0.90 15.19
C ARG A 151 9.30 0.36 14.48
N LYS A 152 9.61 0.29 13.18
CA LYS A 152 10.04 1.43 12.35
C LYS A 152 9.02 2.58 12.42
N TYR A 153 7.75 2.27 12.45
CA TYR A 153 6.67 3.25 12.52
C TYR A 153 6.10 3.47 13.94
N ASN A 154 6.88 3.20 14.96
CA ASN A 154 6.52 3.45 16.37
C ASN A 154 5.16 2.84 16.77
N GLY A 155 4.85 1.65 16.30
CA GLY A 155 3.61 0.94 16.59
C GLY A 155 2.42 1.39 15.73
N ASN A 156 2.60 2.30 14.77
CA ASN A 156 1.53 2.71 13.85
C ASN A 156 1.19 1.57 12.89
N LEU A 157 0.14 0.82 13.21
CA LEU A 157 -0.31 -0.34 12.45
C LEU A 157 -0.64 0.01 11.00
N THR A 158 -1.31 1.14 10.78
CA THR A 158 -1.73 1.60 9.45
C THR A 158 -0.52 1.86 8.54
N LYS A 159 0.50 2.58 9.05
CA LYS A 159 1.74 2.82 8.30
C LYS A 159 2.54 1.53 8.07
N ALA A 160 2.58 0.63 9.05
CA ALA A 160 3.26 -0.65 8.91
C ALA A 160 2.62 -1.53 7.85
N LEU A 161 1.29 -1.60 7.80
CA LEU A 161 0.55 -2.31 6.77
C LEU A 161 0.76 -1.71 5.38
N ALA A 162 0.70 -0.37 5.26
CA ALA A 162 0.99 0.30 4.00
C ALA A 162 2.41 0.02 3.52
N ALA A 163 3.39 0.02 4.43
CA ALA A 163 4.78 -0.28 4.10
C ALA A 163 5.03 -1.75 3.75
N TYR A 164 4.28 -2.65 4.35
CA TYR A 164 4.34 -4.07 3.97
C TYR A 164 3.93 -4.28 2.51
N ASN A 165 2.87 -3.60 2.08
CA ASN A 165 2.35 -3.71 0.70
C ASN A 165 3.11 -2.85 -0.32
N ALA A 166 3.37 -1.57 -0.02
CA ALA A 166 3.93 -0.62 -0.98
C ALA A 166 5.46 -0.42 -0.83
N GLY A 167 6.05 -0.94 0.24
CA GLY A 167 7.44 -0.72 0.60
C GLY A 167 7.65 0.49 1.53
N PRO A 168 8.61 0.40 2.47
CA PRO A 168 8.84 1.44 3.47
C PRO A 168 9.31 2.78 2.88
N ALA A 169 10.10 2.76 1.81
CA ALA A 169 10.56 3.99 1.16
C ALA A 169 9.40 4.83 0.60
N VAL A 170 8.37 4.18 0.07
CA VAL A 170 7.18 4.85 -0.44
C VAL A 170 6.39 5.48 0.70
N VAL A 171 6.16 4.74 1.79
CA VAL A 171 5.43 5.25 2.97
C VAL A 171 6.18 6.39 3.64
N ASP A 172 7.52 6.34 3.67
CA ASP A 172 8.35 7.44 4.18
C ASP A 172 8.20 8.70 3.32
N ALA A 173 8.21 8.54 1.99
CA ALA A 173 8.06 9.67 1.06
C ALA A 173 6.70 10.37 1.17
N TYR A 174 5.62 9.61 1.39
CA TYR A 174 4.27 10.15 1.59
C TYR A 174 3.94 10.48 3.04
N ASN A 175 4.81 10.12 3.97
CA ASN A 175 4.58 10.19 5.42
C ASN A 175 3.26 9.53 5.87
N GLY A 176 2.81 8.50 5.13
CA GLY A 176 1.52 7.82 5.35
C GLY A 176 1.20 6.82 4.27
N ILE A 177 -0.09 6.48 4.12
CA ILE A 177 -0.57 5.63 3.03
C ILE A 177 -0.37 6.41 1.72
N PRO A 178 0.37 5.85 0.73
CA PRO A 178 0.46 6.47 -0.59
C PRO A 178 -0.90 6.41 -1.29
N PRO A 179 -1.20 7.34 -2.22
CA PRO A 179 -2.46 7.37 -2.96
C PRO A 179 -2.51 6.28 -4.05
N TYR A 180 -2.20 5.06 -3.65
CA TYR A 180 -2.29 3.87 -4.50
C TYR A 180 -3.50 3.05 -4.08
N GLN A 181 -4.47 2.90 -4.98
CA GLN A 181 -5.72 2.17 -4.70
C GLN A 181 -5.45 0.77 -4.13
N GLU A 182 -4.43 0.07 -4.66
CA GLU A 182 -4.01 -1.24 -4.17
C GLU A 182 -3.63 -1.20 -2.68
N THR A 183 -2.84 -0.20 -2.27
CA THR A 183 -2.36 -0.08 -0.90
C THR A 183 -3.46 0.38 0.06
N GLU A 184 -4.30 1.32 -0.37
CA GLU A 184 -5.46 1.78 0.41
C GLU A 184 -6.43 0.63 0.67
N ASP A 185 -6.74 -0.16 -0.37
CA ASP A 185 -7.61 -1.34 -0.27
C ASP A 185 -6.99 -2.42 0.61
N TYR A 186 -5.69 -2.65 0.48
CA TYR A 186 -4.95 -3.59 1.31
C TYR A 186 -5.07 -3.24 2.80
N VAL A 187 -4.71 -2.01 3.15
CA VAL A 187 -4.76 -1.54 4.54
C VAL A 187 -6.18 -1.65 5.10
N ARG A 188 -7.18 -1.17 4.35
CA ARG A 188 -8.59 -1.25 4.74
C ARG A 188 -9.02 -2.70 4.99
N ASN A 189 -8.66 -3.61 4.09
CA ASN A 189 -9.07 -5.02 4.16
C ASN A 189 -8.43 -5.74 5.35
N VAL A 190 -7.15 -5.48 5.64
CA VAL A 190 -6.48 -6.07 6.82
C VAL A 190 -7.08 -5.51 8.11
N LEU A 191 -7.26 -4.20 8.21
CA LEU A 191 -7.87 -3.57 9.39
C LEU A 191 -9.31 -4.05 9.63
N ALA A 192 -10.12 -4.18 8.57
CA ALA A 192 -11.48 -4.71 8.68
C ALA A 192 -11.51 -6.13 9.26
N ARG A 193 -10.50 -6.96 8.95
CA ARG A 193 -10.38 -8.32 9.53
C ARG A 193 -9.94 -8.29 10.99
N ILE A 194 -9.02 -7.41 11.35
CA ILE A 194 -8.53 -7.28 12.73
C ILE A 194 -9.64 -6.82 13.66
N TYR A 195 -10.46 -5.88 13.21
CA TYR A 195 -11.49 -5.22 14.05
C TYR A 195 -12.93 -5.67 13.78
N GLY A 196 -13.12 -6.74 12.99
CA GLY A 196 -14.45 -7.32 12.78
C GLY A 196 -15.39 -6.51 11.88
N GLY A 197 -14.87 -5.84 10.85
CA GLY A 197 -15.68 -5.17 9.83
C GLY A 197 -16.24 -3.79 10.21
N GLY A 198 -15.91 -3.27 11.38
CA GLY A 198 -16.35 -1.95 11.86
C GLY A 198 -15.64 -0.74 11.20
N TYR A 199 -14.63 -0.95 10.37
CA TYR A 199 -13.90 0.10 9.63
C TYR A 199 -14.44 0.26 8.20
N ALA A 200 -15.74 0.39 8.05
CA ALA A 200 -16.35 0.80 6.79
C ALA A 200 -16.93 2.20 6.95
N ARG A 201 -16.33 3.18 6.29
CA ARG A 201 -16.81 4.54 6.02
C ARG A 201 -16.63 5.57 7.16
N GLU A 202 -15.58 6.32 7.07
CA GLU A 202 -15.66 7.77 7.21
C GLU A 202 -15.18 8.43 5.91
#